data_f798997052edae7384e4de8227b28cd6
#
_entry.id   f798997052edae7384e4de8227b28cd6
#
_cell.length_a   1.000
_cell.length_b   1.000
_cell.length_c   1.000
_cell.angle_alpha   90.00
_cell.angle_beta   90.00
_cell.angle_gamma   90.00
#
_symmetry.space_group_name_H-M   'P 1'
#
loop_
_entity.id
_entity.type
_entity.pdbx_description
1 polymer ?
#
loop_
_entity_poly.entity_id
_entity_poly.type
_entity_poly.pdbx_seq_one_letter_code
_entity_poly.pdbx_strand_id
1 'polypeptide(L)'
;IQNALGSIGKELQLDIDPENIQTIHLQEVVQCLRRSYFDRIDPVEIERRGFNELLSGLLRKLEYGSEPKEFEVDDIKLKGQTDMIVDDAIMLFRSAQTELENPLANDVLYLNACLWIYDKTDGIVVYITGDRKETTFSLTRDKKMFEEVIRRVRVLNNLLKEQKVPILEPSTECSECQYYEKCFMKKKNSKQLDLGEMLGVGKILGKD
;
A
#
# COMPACT_ATOMS: atom_id res chain seq x y z
N ILE A 1 21.72 15.82 8.28
CA ILE A 1 20.74 15.85 7.17
C ILE A 1 19.92 14.54 7.16
N GLN A 2 20.53 13.34 7.19
CA GLN A 2 19.80 12.07 7.19
C GLN A 2 18.86 11.91 8.40
N ASN A 3 19.29 12.29 9.60
CA ASN A 3 18.44 12.25 10.81
C ASN A 3 17.27 13.25 10.74
N ALA A 4 17.49 14.44 10.15
CA ALA A 4 16.42 15.42 9.96
C ALA A 4 15.39 14.96 8.93
N LEU A 5 15.83 14.35 7.81
CA LEU A 5 14.93 13.78 6.82
C LEU A 5 14.15 12.58 7.39
N GLY A 6 14.77 11.77 8.25
CA GLY A 6 14.12 10.68 8.96
C GLY A 6 13.02 11.14 9.92
N SER A 7 13.25 12.24 10.67
CA SER A 7 12.25 12.78 11.58
C SER A 7 11.07 13.41 10.82
N ILE A 8 11.34 14.20 9.79
CA ILE A 8 10.29 14.74 8.91
C ILE A 8 9.48 13.60 8.27
N GLY A 9 10.15 12.55 7.82
CA GLY A 9 9.49 11.37 7.28
C GLY A 9 8.54 10.69 8.28
N LYS A 10 8.88 10.61 9.56
CA LYS A 10 7.99 10.05 10.60
C LYS A 10 6.75 10.91 10.84
N GLU A 11 6.90 12.23 10.87
CA GLU A 11 5.79 13.17 11.04
C GLU A 11 4.82 13.19 9.84
N LEU A 12 5.28 12.81 8.66
CA LEU A 12 4.48 12.80 7.43
C LEU A 12 3.82 11.44 7.16
N GLN A 13 4.03 10.44 8.02
CA GLN A 13 3.36 9.14 7.89
C GLN A 13 1.86 9.26 8.12
N LEU A 14 1.10 8.47 7.37
CA LEU A 14 -0.26 8.13 7.76
C LEU A 14 -0.17 7.36 9.08
N ASP A 15 -0.84 7.88 10.10
CA ASP A 15 -0.99 7.19 11.38
C ASP A 15 -2.03 6.09 11.20
N ILE A 16 -1.55 4.90 10.87
CA ILE A 16 -2.39 3.70 10.71
C ILE A 16 -2.34 2.96 12.05
N ASP A 17 -3.45 3.01 12.77
CA ASP A 17 -3.64 2.18 13.95
C ASP A 17 -3.80 0.71 13.55
N PRO A 18 -2.84 -0.18 13.85
CA PRO A 18 -2.89 -1.58 13.46
C PRO A 18 -4.10 -2.33 14.07
N GLU A 19 -4.55 -1.92 15.25
CA GLU A 19 -5.64 -2.58 15.98
C GLU A 19 -7.02 -2.13 15.48
N ASN A 20 -7.10 -0.94 14.91
CA ASN A 20 -8.36 -0.41 14.39
C ASN A 20 -8.66 -0.92 12.98
N ILE A 21 -9.20 -2.13 12.92
CA ILE A 21 -9.57 -2.75 11.63
C ILE A 21 -10.84 -2.16 11.01
N GLN A 22 -11.61 -1.35 11.73
CA GLN A 22 -12.80 -0.68 11.20
C GLN A 22 -12.46 0.60 10.43
N THR A 23 -11.24 1.13 10.59
CA THR A 23 -10.76 2.23 9.78
C THR A 23 -9.71 1.73 8.81
N ILE A 24 -9.97 1.83 7.52
CA ILE A 24 -9.06 1.45 6.44
C ILE A 24 -8.68 2.71 5.67
N HIS A 25 -7.39 2.91 5.47
CA HIS A 25 -6.91 4.03 4.67
C HIS A 25 -6.92 3.67 3.19
N LEU A 26 -7.27 4.62 2.34
CA LEU A 26 -7.33 4.43 0.90
C LEU A 26 -6.00 3.89 0.33
N GLN A 27 -4.88 4.35 0.87
CA GLN A 27 -3.54 3.85 0.49
C GLN A 27 -3.41 2.33 0.64
N GLU A 28 -4.04 1.75 1.67
CA GLU A 28 -3.95 0.31 1.94
C GLU A 28 -4.68 -0.54 0.91
N VAL A 29 -5.71 0.00 0.28
CA VAL A 29 -6.55 -0.78 -0.65
C VAL A 29 -6.19 -0.56 -2.11
N VAL A 30 -5.44 0.47 -2.45
CA VAL A 30 -4.95 0.67 -3.83
C VAL A 30 -3.63 -0.05 -4.10
N GLN A 31 -2.86 -0.34 -3.07
CA GLN A 31 -1.64 -1.15 -3.17
C GLN A 31 -1.94 -2.67 -3.05
N CYS A 32 -0.89 -3.50 -3.06
CA CYS A 32 -1.02 -4.94 -2.82
C CYS A 32 -1.64 -5.21 -1.44
N LEU A 33 -2.80 -5.89 -1.38
CA LEU A 33 -3.52 -6.19 -0.13
C LEU A 33 -2.69 -7.04 0.83
N ARG A 34 -1.81 -7.91 0.31
CA ARG A 34 -0.91 -8.72 1.12
C ARG A 34 0.16 -7.87 1.81
N ARG A 35 0.66 -6.84 1.13
CA ARG A 35 1.54 -5.83 1.73
C ARG A 35 0.81 -5.10 2.85
N SER A 36 -0.40 -4.60 2.60
CA SER A 36 -1.20 -3.86 3.59
C SER A 36 -1.56 -4.71 4.81
N TYR A 37 -1.82 -5.99 4.59
CA TYR A 37 -2.02 -6.94 5.69
C TYR A 37 -0.76 -7.06 6.57
N PHE A 38 0.41 -7.24 5.96
CA PHE A 38 1.66 -7.33 6.72
C PHE A 38 2.06 -6.01 7.37
N ASP A 39 1.78 -4.87 6.74
CA ASP A 39 2.03 -3.55 7.32
C ASP A 39 1.29 -3.37 8.66
N ARG A 40 0.13 -4.04 8.85
CA ARG A 40 -0.63 -4.03 10.10
C ARG A 40 -0.23 -5.11 11.09
N ILE A 41 0.01 -6.34 10.64
CA ILE A 41 0.16 -7.50 11.52
C ILE A 41 1.62 -7.76 11.91
N ASP A 42 2.55 -7.48 11.02
CA ASP A 42 3.98 -7.74 11.22
C ASP A 42 4.80 -6.74 10.39
N PRO A 43 4.74 -5.44 10.76
CA PRO A 43 5.37 -4.37 10.02
C PRO A 43 6.89 -4.53 10.04
N VAL A 44 7.51 -4.29 8.88
CA VAL A 44 8.96 -4.19 8.74
C VAL A 44 9.36 -2.73 8.84
N GLU A 45 10.31 -2.43 9.68
CA GLU A 45 10.85 -1.07 9.81
C GLU A 45 11.54 -0.67 8.49
N ILE A 46 11.03 0.36 7.82
CA ILE A 46 11.55 0.83 6.54
C ILE A 46 12.53 1.97 6.81
N GLU A 47 13.80 1.73 6.52
CA GLU A 47 14.84 2.76 6.64
C GLU A 47 14.72 3.86 5.56
N ARG A 48 14.14 3.53 4.39
CA ARG A 48 14.01 4.44 3.25
C ARG A 48 12.55 4.55 2.83
N ARG A 49 12.04 5.76 2.81
CA ARG A 49 10.69 6.08 2.31
C ARG A 49 10.75 6.53 0.87
N GLY A 50 9.71 6.20 0.12
CA GLY A 50 9.55 6.67 -1.24
C GLY A 50 9.42 8.20 -1.30
N PHE A 51 9.98 8.81 -2.33
CA PHE A 51 9.89 10.26 -2.55
C PHE A 51 8.43 10.74 -2.65
N ASN A 52 7.54 9.91 -3.19
CA ASN A 52 6.11 10.22 -3.29
C ASN A 52 5.44 10.44 -1.93
N GLU A 53 5.78 9.62 -0.93
CA GLU A 53 5.24 9.77 0.43
C GLU A 53 5.69 11.07 1.07
N LEU A 54 6.95 11.46 0.85
CA LEU A 54 7.47 12.74 1.33
C LEU A 54 6.81 13.92 0.61
N LEU A 55 6.66 13.85 -0.71
CA LEU A 55 6.03 14.90 -1.51
C LEU A 55 4.57 15.10 -1.12
N SER A 56 3.79 14.04 -1.10
CA SER A 56 2.38 14.10 -0.68
C SER A 56 2.22 14.57 0.76
N GLY A 57 3.12 14.15 1.65
CA GLY A 57 3.13 14.61 3.04
C GLY A 57 3.42 16.10 3.17
N LEU A 58 4.37 16.63 2.40
CA LEU A 58 4.67 18.07 2.37
C LEU A 58 3.50 18.87 1.81
N LEU A 59 2.90 18.43 0.70
CA LEU A 59 1.75 19.12 0.08
C LEU A 59 0.56 19.16 1.03
N ARG A 60 0.30 18.10 1.79
CA ARG A 60 -0.75 18.07 2.81
C ARG A 60 -0.53 19.03 3.97
N LYS A 61 0.72 19.34 4.32
CA LYS A 61 1.07 20.33 5.35
C LYS A 61 1.01 21.77 4.85
N LEU A 62 0.95 21.99 3.54
CA LEU A 62 0.79 23.31 2.97
C LEU A 62 -0.67 23.77 3.10
N GLU A 63 -0.88 25.07 2.99
CA GLU A 63 -2.20 25.72 3.07
C GLU A 63 -3.23 25.14 2.05
N TYR A 64 -2.75 24.54 0.96
CA TYR A 64 -3.57 23.95 -0.10
C TYR A 64 -3.88 22.46 0.12
N GLY A 65 -3.33 21.83 1.15
CA GLY A 65 -3.61 20.43 1.46
C GLY A 65 -5.07 20.21 1.87
N SER A 66 -5.63 19.08 1.48
CA SER A 66 -6.99 18.73 1.87
C SER A 66 -7.04 18.10 3.26
N GLU A 67 -8.11 18.37 3.99
CA GLU A 67 -8.42 17.62 5.21
C GLU A 67 -8.80 16.16 4.87
N PRO A 68 -8.39 15.17 5.69
CA PRO A 68 -8.83 13.80 5.51
C PRO A 68 -10.35 13.69 5.57
N LYS A 69 -10.95 12.92 4.66
CA LYS A 69 -12.36 12.60 4.67
C LYS A 69 -12.60 11.11 4.84
N GLU A 70 -13.72 10.76 5.42
CA GLU A 70 -14.18 9.40 5.63
C GLU A 70 -15.38 9.11 4.72
N PHE A 71 -15.41 7.90 4.17
CA PHE A 71 -16.53 7.34 3.42
C PHE A 71 -16.96 6.04 4.09
N GLU A 72 -18.23 5.90 4.39
CA GLU A 72 -18.76 4.70 5.05
C GLU A 72 -18.98 3.57 4.05
N VAL A 73 -18.39 2.42 4.36
CA VAL A 73 -18.55 1.17 3.62
C VAL A 73 -19.04 0.11 4.60
N ASP A 74 -20.34 -0.11 4.64
CA ASP A 74 -21.00 -0.93 5.67
C ASP A 74 -20.68 -0.38 7.09
N ASP A 75 -19.96 -1.16 7.91
CA ASP A 75 -19.46 -0.76 9.24
C ASP A 75 -17.98 -0.31 9.24
N ILE A 76 -17.40 -0.11 8.06
CA ILE A 76 -15.99 0.25 7.86
C ILE A 76 -15.90 1.70 7.39
N LYS A 77 -14.95 2.44 7.95
CA LYS A 77 -14.61 3.79 7.53
C LYS A 77 -13.43 3.75 6.55
N LEU A 78 -13.68 4.09 5.30
CA LEU A 78 -12.63 4.31 4.31
C LEU A 78 -12.13 5.75 4.43
N LYS A 79 -10.90 5.92 4.89
CA LYS A 79 -10.28 7.24 5.07
C LYS A 79 -9.39 7.57 3.89
N GLY A 80 -9.67 8.69 3.23
CA GLY A 80 -8.91 9.20 2.09
C GLY A 80 -8.47 10.63 2.28
N GLN A 81 -7.35 10.98 1.68
CA GLN A 81 -6.83 12.34 1.66
C GLN A 81 -6.19 12.60 0.29
N THR A 82 -6.49 13.73 -0.31
CA THR A 82 -5.86 14.17 -1.56
C THR A 82 -4.75 15.18 -1.30
N ASP A 83 -3.85 15.37 -2.26
CA ASP A 83 -2.74 16.30 -2.11
C ASP A 83 -3.21 17.76 -2.24
N MET A 84 -4.16 18.02 -3.15
CA MET A 84 -4.69 19.37 -3.38
C MET A 84 -6.10 19.32 -3.99
N ILE A 85 -6.91 20.32 -3.69
CA ILE A 85 -8.19 20.58 -4.37
C ILE A 85 -8.12 21.99 -4.93
N VAL A 86 -8.31 22.10 -6.23
CA VAL A 86 -8.34 23.40 -6.93
C VAL A 86 -9.68 23.51 -7.63
N ASP A 87 -10.45 24.53 -7.26
CA ASP A 87 -11.83 24.72 -7.71
C ASP A 87 -12.68 23.46 -7.49
N ASP A 88 -12.99 22.73 -8.55
CA ASP A 88 -13.80 21.51 -8.50
C ASP A 88 -13.00 20.26 -8.88
N ALA A 89 -11.70 20.36 -9.08
CA ALA A 89 -10.81 19.26 -9.45
C ALA A 89 -9.92 18.80 -8.29
N ILE A 90 -9.71 17.50 -8.18
CA ILE A 90 -8.73 16.90 -7.29
C ILE A 90 -7.40 16.75 -8.02
N MET A 91 -6.31 17.12 -7.37
CA MET A 91 -4.96 16.93 -7.89
C MET A 91 -4.15 16.00 -7.00
N LEU A 92 -3.45 15.06 -7.66
CA LEU A 92 -2.44 14.21 -7.04
C LEU A 92 -1.08 14.46 -7.69
N PHE A 93 -0.05 14.56 -6.87
CA PHE A 93 1.33 14.72 -7.33
C PHE A 93 2.13 13.46 -7.05
N ARG A 94 2.81 12.95 -8.08
CA ARG A 94 3.59 11.73 -8.02
C ARG A 94 4.95 11.94 -8.66
N SER A 95 5.97 11.30 -8.13
CA SER A 95 7.27 11.23 -8.81
C SER A 95 7.32 10.02 -9.73
N ALA A 96 7.99 10.17 -10.85
CA ALA A 96 8.30 9.07 -11.76
C ALA A 96 9.79 9.08 -12.09
N GLN A 97 10.36 7.91 -12.36
CA GLN A 97 11.76 7.82 -12.79
C GLN A 97 11.94 8.29 -14.23
N THR A 98 10.95 8.01 -15.05
CA THR A 98 10.90 8.37 -16.48
C THR A 98 9.53 8.94 -16.81
N GLU A 99 9.42 9.61 -17.94
CA GLU A 99 8.16 10.06 -18.49
C GLU A 99 7.22 8.87 -18.76
N LEU A 100 5.96 9.00 -18.37
CA LEU A 100 4.97 7.93 -18.47
C LEU A 100 4.04 8.18 -19.66
N GLU A 101 3.78 7.13 -20.42
CA GLU A 101 2.77 7.17 -21.51
C GLU A 101 1.34 7.00 -20.96
N ASN A 102 1.20 6.31 -19.84
CA ASN A 102 -0.09 6.06 -19.16
C ASN A 102 0.09 6.24 -17.64
N PRO A 103 -0.97 6.65 -16.93
CA PRO A 103 -0.91 6.75 -15.49
C PRO A 103 -0.82 5.37 -14.82
N LEU A 104 -0.19 5.30 -13.66
CA LEU A 104 -0.10 4.06 -12.90
C LEU A 104 -1.47 3.66 -12.35
N ALA A 105 -1.81 2.37 -12.45
CA ALA A 105 -3.12 1.85 -12.06
C ALA A 105 -3.49 2.16 -10.61
N ASN A 106 -2.52 2.09 -9.69
CA ASN A 106 -2.73 2.41 -8.27
C ASN A 106 -3.09 3.88 -8.06
N ASP A 107 -2.45 4.80 -8.81
CA ASP A 107 -2.73 6.24 -8.72
C ASP A 107 -4.09 6.57 -9.32
N VAL A 108 -4.47 5.90 -10.41
CA VAL A 108 -5.80 6.01 -11.02
C VAL A 108 -6.89 5.58 -10.04
N LEU A 109 -6.73 4.42 -9.40
CA LEU A 109 -7.68 3.93 -8.38
C LEU A 109 -7.74 4.89 -7.19
N TYR A 110 -6.60 5.39 -6.74
CA TYR A 110 -6.52 6.34 -5.62
C TYR A 110 -7.25 7.63 -5.95
N LEU A 111 -6.94 8.24 -7.09
CA LEU A 111 -7.57 9.49 -7.53
C LEU A 111 -9.08 9.31 -7.71
N ASN A 112 -9.49 8.22 -8.38
CA ASN A 112 -10.91 7.95 -8.57
C ASN A 112 -11.67 7.79 -7.24
N ALA A 113 -11.08 7.10 -6.25
CA ALA A 113 -11.69 6.98 -4.94
C ALA A 113 -11.76 8.33 -4.21
N CYS A 114 -10.74 9.18 -4.33
CA CYS A 114 -10.79 10.54 -3.81
C CYS A 114 -11.93 11.35 -4.44
N LEU A 115 -12.19 11.20 -5.76
CA LEU A 115 -13.31 11.87 -6.42
C LEU A 115 -14.67 11.52 -5.78
N TRP A 116 -14.86 10.26 -5.37
CA TRP A 116 -16.07 9.83 -4.65
C TRP A 116 -16.11 10.32 -3.21
N ILE A 117 -15.01 10.23 -2.48
CA ILE A 117 -14.92 10.63 -1.06
C ILE A 117 -15.14 12.14 -0.90
N TYR A 118 -14.63 12.94 -1.85
CA TYR A 118 -14.74 14.41 -1.82
C TYR A 118 -15.94 14.95 -2.61
N ASP A 119 -16.71 14.06 -3.25
CA ASP A 119 -17.83 14.41 -4.13
C ASP A 119 -17.43 15.38 -5.25
N LYS A 120 -16.39 15.00 -5.97
CA LYS A 120 -15.86 15.72 -7.13
C LYS A 120 -16.01 14.88 -8.39
N THR A 121 -16.01 15.52 -9.56
CA THR A 121 -16.17 14.83 -10.87
C THR A 121 -14.86 14.66 -11.58
N ASP A 122 -13.95 15.60 -11.44
CA ASP A 122 -12.74 15.67 -12.25
C ASP A 122 -11.49 15.59 -11.38
N GLY A 123 -10.50 14.87 -11.88
CA GLY A 123 -9.24 14.68 -11.20
C GLY A 123 -8.06 14.71 -12.15
N ILE A 124 -6.92 15.10 -11.60
CA ILE A 124 -5.67 15.24 -12.34
C ILE A 124 -4.58 14.54 -11.54
N VAL A 125 -3.82 13.65 -12.18
CA VAL A 125 -2.57 13.17 -11.63
C VAL A 125 -1.41 13.80 -12.40
N VAL A 126 -0.46 14.38 -11.67
CA VAL A 126 0.74 15.03 -12.19
C VAL A 126 1.94 14.20 -11.79
N TYR A 127 2.65 13.66 -12.76
CA TYR A 127 3.92 12.97 -12.55
C TYR A 127 5.07 13.92 -12.80
N ILE A 128 6.01 13.97 -11.87
CA ILE A 128 7.21 14.82 -11.94
C ILE A 128 8.42 13.90 -11.97
N THR A 129 9.24 14.04 -13.01
CA THR A 129 10.49 13.30 -13.16
C THR A 129 11.68 14.03 -12.53
N GLY A 130 12.78 13.33 -12.29
CA GLY A 130 14.00 13.90 -11.71
C GLY A 130 14.63 15.01 -12.55
N ASP A 131 14.40 15.02 -13.88
CA ASP A 131 14.81 16.07 -14.81
C ASP A 131 13.79 17.24 -14.91
N ARG A 132 12.81 17.27 -14.00
CA ARG A 132 11.75 18.29 -13.87
C ARG A 132 10.76 18.35 -15.04
N LYS A 133 10.62 17.29 -15.79
CA LYS A 133 9.51 17.18 -16.73
C LYS A 133 8.24 16.78 -16.02
N GLU A 134 7.13 17.25 -16.53
CA GLU A 134 5.80 16.98 -15.99
C GLU A 134 4.96 16.27 -17.03
N THR A 135 4.30 15.20 -16.60
CA THR A 135 3.30 14.49 -17.40
C THR A 135 1.99 14.50 -16.63
N THR A 136 0.93 14.95 -17.27
CA THR A 136 -0.37 15.15 -16.64
C THR A 136 -1.42 14.26 -17.29
N PHE A 137 -2.22 13.57 -16.45
CA PHE A 137 -3.36 12.78 -16.91
C PHE A 137 -4.62 13.23 -16.19
N SER A 138 -5.68 13.45 -16.98
CA SER A 138 -7.00 13.82 -16.46
C SER A 138 -7.89 12.60 -16.37
N LEU A 139 -8.68 12.50 -15.31
CA LEU A 139 -9.65 11.45 -15.06
C LEU A 139 -10.98 12.07 -14.72
N THR A 140 -12.06 11.41 -15.14
CA THR A 140 -13.41 11.66 -14.62
C THR A 140 -13.81 10.53 -13.67
N ARG A 141 -14.70 10.82 -12.76
CA ARG A 141 -15.22 9.86 -11.77
C ARG A 141 -15.86 8.65 -12.45
N ASP A 142 -15.35 7.46 -12.15
CA ASP A 142 -15.84 6.18 -12.66
C ASP A 142 -16.39 5.30 -11.52
N LYS A 143 -17.63 4.85 -11.69
CA LYS A 143 -18.32 4.05 -10.67
C LYS A 143 -17.72 2.66 -10.51
N LYS A 144 -17.32 2.01 -11.60
CA LYS A 144 -16.78 0.65 -11.56
C LYS A 144 -15.43 0.59 -10.85
N MET A 145 -14.59 1.59 -11.08
CA MET A 145 -13.33 1.71 -10.35
C MET A 145 -13.56 1.90 -8.86
N PHE A 146 -14.56 2.69 -8.48
CA PHE A 146 -14.89 2.87 -7.06
C PHE A 146 -15.47 1.62 -6.43
N GLU A 147 -16.34 0.89 -7.12
CA GLU A 147 -16.85 -0.41 -6.68
C GLU A 147 -15.72 -1.42 -6.42
N GLU A 148 -14.66 -1.41 -7.24
CA GLU A 148 -13.48 -2.23 -6.99
C GLU A 148 -12.74 -1.81 -5.71
N VAL A 149 -12.60 -0.51 -5.46
CA VAL A 149 -12.03 -0.03 -4.18
C VAL A 149 -12.86 -0.51 -2.99
N ILE A 150 -14.19 -0.38 -3.05
CA ILE A 150 -15.11 -0.86 -2.01
C ILE A 150 -14.97 -2.37 -1.80
N ARG A 151 -14.88 -3.14 -2.89
CA ARG A 151 -14.63 -4.59 -2.80
C ARG A 151 -13.33 -4.89 -2.08
N ARG A 152 -12.25 -4.16 -2.39
CA ARG A 152 -10.94 -4.34 -1.76
C ARG A 152 -10.94 -3.95 -0.27
N VAL A 153 -11.70 -2.92 0.11
CA VAL A 153 -11.94 -2.55 1.52
C VAL A 153 -12.54 -3.71 2.29
N ARG A 154 -13.64 -4.31 1.77
CA ARG A 154 -14.31 -5.46 2.39
C ARG A 154 -13.37 -6.67 2.52
N VAL A 155 -12.63 -6.96 1.46
CA VAL A 155 -11.67 -8.08 1.43
C VAL A 155 -10.58 -7.89 2.48
N LEU A 156 -9.95 -6.72 2.54
CA LEU A 156 -8.89 -6.46 3.52
C LEU A 156 -9.43 -6.55 4.95
N ASN A 157 -10.57 -5.93 5.23
CA ASN A 157 -11.20 -5.96 6.55
C ASN A 157 -11.52 -7.41 7.00
N ASN A 158 -12.11 -8.21 6.12
CA ASN A 158 -12.42 -9.61 6.43
C ASN A 158 -11.15 -10.43 6.70
N LEU A 159 -10.11 -10.25 5.90
CA LEU A 159 -8.84 -10.95 6.09
C LEU A 159 -8.13 -10.54 7.38
N LEU A 160 -8.23 -9.27 7.78
CA LEU A 160 -7.73 -8.79 9.07
C LEU A 160 -8.53 -9.39 10.23
N LYS A 161 -9.88 -9.43 10.15
CA LYS A 161 -10.76 -10.05 11.16
C LYS A 161 -10.45 -11.55 11.33
N GLU A 162 -10.26 -12.25 10.22
CA GLU A 162 -10.00 -13.69 10.22
C GLU A 162 -8.51 -14.03 10.45
N GLN A 163 -7.64 -13.04 10.55
CA GLN A 163 -6.18 -13.21 10.63
C GLN A 163 -5.61 -14.09 9.50
N LYS A 164 -6.18 -13.97 8.31
CA LYS A 164 -5.78 -14.71 7.11
C LYS A 164 -4.96 -13.85 6.18
N VAL A 165 -3.79 -14.36 5.79
CA VAL A 165 -2.94 -13.69 4.81
C VAL A 165 -3.63 -13.66 3.44
N PRO A 166 -3.72 -12.50 2.77
CA PRO A 166 -4.27 -12.39 1.42
C PRO A 166 -3.55 -13.30 0.42
N ILE A 167 -4.26 -13.70 -0.64
CA ILE A 167 -3.67 -14.47 -1.74
C ILE A 167 -2.50 -13.70 -2.35
N LEU A 168 -1.46 -14.43 -2.75
CA LEU A 168 -0.31 -13.85 -3.44
C LEU A 168 -0.72 -13.49 -4.89
N GLU A 169 -0.66 -12.21 -5.19
CA GLU A 169 -0.85 -11.66 -6.54
C GLU A 169 0.48 -11.07 -7.02
N PRO A 170 1.29 -11.83 -7.78
CA PRO A 170 2.59 -11.36 -8.24
C PRO A 170 2.44 -10.15 -9.19
N SER A 171 3.27 -9.14 -8.97
CA SER A 171 3.38 -7.96 -9.83
C SER A 171 4.84 -7.54 -9.99
N THR A 172 5.11 -6.60 -10.88
CA THR A 172 6.44 -6.02 -11.05
C THR A 172 6.95 -5.31 -9.81
N GLU A 173 6.05 -4.79 -8.97
CA GLU A 173 6.38 -4.12 -7.71
C GLU A 173 6.92 -5.09 -6.63
N CYS A 174 6.70 -6.40 -6.81
CA CYS A 174 7.13 -7.39 -5.82
C CYS A 174 8.66 -7.46 -5.67
N SER A 175 9.43 -7.18 -6.72
CA SER A 175 10.89 -7.23 -6.68
C SER A 175 11.52 -6.22 -5.71
N GLU A 176 10.84 -5.11 -5.47
CA GLU A 176 11.28 -4.05 -4.56
C GLU A 176 10.48 -4.02 -3.24
N CYS A 177 9.59 -5.00 -3.05
CA CYS A 177 8.71 -5.05 -1.89
C CYS A 177 9.47 -5.57 -0.65
N GLN A 178 9.35 -4.85 0.46
CA GLN A 178 9.92 -5.23 1.75
C GLN A 178 9.49 -6.61 2.27
N TYR A 179 8.36 -7.13 1.78
CA TYR A 179 7.83 -8.44 2.12
C TYR A 179 8.13 -9.53 1.08
N TYR A 180 9.03 -9.27 0.13
CA TYR A 180 9.37 -10.23 -0.93
C TYR A 180 9.71 -11.60 -0.37
N GLU A 181 10.60 -11.65 0.62
CA GLU A 181 11.01 -12.91 1.24
C GLU A 181 9.86 -13.64 1.93
N LYS A 182 8.98 -12.92 2.63
CA LYS A 182 7.77 -13.50 3.24
C LYS A 182 6.80 -14.07 2.22
N CYS A 183 6.75 -13.49 1.04
CA CYS A 183 5.82 -13.88 -0.01
C CYS A 183 6.32 -15.07 -0.82
N PHE A 184 7.61 -15.10 -1.15
CA PHE A 184 8.18 -16.02 -2.14
C PHE A 184 9.13 -17.05 -1.54
N MET A 185 9.82 -16.73 -0.46
CA MET A 185 10.64 -17.72 0.22
C MET A 185 9.76 -18.55 1.14
N LYS A 186 9.45 -19.77 0.75
CA LYS A 186 8.97 -20.77 1.69
C LYS A 186 10.01 -20.86 2.80
N LYS A 187 9.64 -20.56 4.05
CA LYS A 187 10.43 -21.05 5.18
C LYS A 187 10.60 -22.53 4.91
N LYS A 188 11.80 -22.99 4.56
CA LYS A 188 12.17 -24.38 4.64
C LYS A 188 11.98 -24.73 6.12
N ASN A 189 10.82 -25.25 6.48
CA ASN A 189 10.73 -26.14 7.60
C ASN A 189 11.61 -27.31 7.18
N SER A 190 12.88 -27.18 7.41
CA SER A 190 13.79 -28.29 7.47
C SER A 190 13.39 -29.07 8.71
N LYS A 191 12.34 -29.90 8.61
CA LYS A 191 12.46 -31.20 9.22
C LYS A 191 13.68 -31.78 8.52
N GLN A 192 14.84 -31.68 9.15
CA GLN A 192 15.96 -32.53 8.85
C GLN A 192 15.36 -33.93 8.91
N LEU A 193 15.07 -34.49 7.74
CA LEU A 193 14.80 -35.93 7.62
C LEU A 193 16.13 -36.53 7.97
N ASP A 194 16.21 -37.10 9.18
CA ASP A 194 17.35 -37.92 9.57
C ASP A 194 17.32 -39.15 8.63
N LEU A 195 18.22 -39.13 7.66
CA LEU A 195 18.38 -40.24 6.71
C LEU A 195 18.68 -41.57 7.44
N GLY A 196 19.22 -41.48 8.66
CA GLY A 196 19.42 -42.64 9.53
C GLY A 196 18.09 -43.26 10.01
N GLU A 197 17.09 -42.46 10.36
CA GLU A 197 15.75 -42.96 10.71
C GLU A 197 14.99 -43.51 9.50
N MET A 198 15.15 -42.90 8.33
CA MET A 198 14.50 -43.34 7.08
C MET A 198 15.07 -44.63 6.54
N LEU A 199 16.33 -44.95 6.77
CA LEU A 199 17.02 -46.14 6.27
C LEU A 199 17.05 -47.27 7.30
N GLY A 200 16.49 -47.09 8.48
CA GLY A 200 16.40 -48.18 9.49
C GLY A 200 17.75 -48.66 10.04
N VAL A 201 18.84 -47.87 9.85
CA VAL A 201 20.21 -48.29 10.18
C VAL A 201 20.56 -48.10 11.66
N GLY A 202 19.59 -47.63 12.47
CA GLY A 202 19.80 -47.27 13.89
C GLY A 202 19.64 -48.43 14.90
N LYS A 203 19.51 -49.71 14.50
CA LYS A 203 19.23 -50.82 15.42
C LYS A 203 20.08 -52.06 15.24
N ILE A 204 21.31 -51.99 14.76
CA ILE A 204 22.21 -53.14 14.71
C ILE A 204 23.58 -52.72 15.26
N LEU A 205 23.68 -52.36 16.51
CA LEU A 205 24.93 -52.42 17.29
C LEU A 205 24.60 -52.18 18.76
N GLY A 206 24.33 -53.30 19.48
CA GLY A 206 24.13 -53.22 20.92
C GLY A 206 23.58 -54.50 21.51
N LYS A 207 24.31 -55.56 21.37
CA LYS A 207 24.34 -56.74 22.30
C LYS A 207 25.65 -57.46 22.06
N ASP A 208 26.58 -57.20 22.92
CA ASP A 208 27.37 -58.22 23.65
C ASP A 208 28.03 -57.49 24.85
#